data_cbd31198634c02180eec0444179db579
#
_entry.id   cbd31198634c02180eec0444179db579
#
_cell.length_a   1.000
_cell.length_b   1.000
_cell.length_c   1.000
_cell.angle_alpha   90.00
_cell.angle_beta   90.00
_cell.angle_gamma   90.00
#
_symmetry.space_group_name_H-M   'P 1'
#
loop_
_entity.id
_entity.type
_entity.pdbx_description
1 polymer ?
#
loop_
_entity_poly.entity_id
_entity_poly.type
_entity_poly.pdbx_seq_one_letter_code
_entity_poly.pdbx_strand_id
1 'polypeptide(L)'
;MKNRALRTISRALGSALFGLSLILAGVNAYAAEPPVADCSSCHDQAQKLDKSAHAGLPCDTCHESHDQYPHPANIPKPQCVTCHQEQAGDYALGVHGQARKHGNEGAPDCALCHGSAHELLQPQSQAFRTAVPDTCGMCHGEVVDQYRTSVHGQALARGVTQAPICNDCHGEHKILKPANAASTVNAAHIRDTCGNCHGNVRLTSSFGLPSDRVVSFDASYHGLAGKAGSQTVANCSSCHGVHNILPSSDPKSTINPKNLPKTCGQCHAGAGTRFAISQVHVTENSETAALRWVRQFYLLLIPVTIGLMLLHQGGDWIRKLVKLRFQVRIAQPGRMAAAGHGELRMLPFERVQHAVMALSFLTLIWTGFALKYPDTWWARPLLMLEGRYAVRSLIHRIAAVVFTAVAVTHLVSLVANRKLRHHWTEMLPKMDDPREALAGFAYNLGLGSEPPPRSPHSYIEKAEYWAVVWGAVVMIVSGTFLWANTVVLKYLPKSWLDVATSVHLYEAILATLAIVVWHFYSVIFDPDVYPLNTAFLTGFSVKKKEHPPEREPVKTAGD
;
A
#
# COMPACT_ATOMS: atom_id res chain seq x y z
N MET A 1 -36.41 39.21 44.99
CA MET A 1 -37.86 39.07 45.00
C MET A 1 -38.39 38.68 43.62
N LYS A 2 -38.08 37.45 43.16
CA LYS A 2 -38.53 36.94 41.81
C LYS A 2 -38.69 35.41 41.78
N ASN A 3 -39.09 34.74 42.92
CA ASN A 3 -39.24 33.29 42.94
C ASN A 3 -40.46 32.80 43.77
N ARG A 4 -41.51 33.65 43.89
CA ARG A 4 -42.76 33.22 44.59
C ARG A 4 -44.01 33.22 43.69
N ALA A 5 -43.97 33.74 42.45
CA ALA A 5 -45.14 33.79 41.59
C ALA A 5 -45.32 32.56 40.66
N LEU A 6 -44.32 31.70 40.50
CA LEU A 6 -44.40 30.52 39.59
C LEU A 6 -44.87 29.23 40.25
N ARG A 7 -45.07 29.18 41.57
CA ARG A 7 -45.52 27.99 42.29
C ARG A 7 -47.04 27.92 42.56
N THR A 8 -47.77 28.99 42.31
CA THR A 8 -49.21 29.02 42.55
C THR A 8 -50.06 28.74 41.32
N ILE A 9 -49.50 28.85 40.11
CA ILE A 9 -50.19 28.57 38.84
C ILE A 9 -50.12 27.05 38.45
N SER A 10 -49.11 26.33 38.97
CA SER A 10 -48.93 24.93 38.70
C SER A 10 -49.89 23.98 39.49
N ARG A 11 -50.58 24.48 40.52
CA ARG A 11 -51.50 23.67 41.31
C ARG A 11 -52.95 23.79 40.93
N ALA A 12 -53.36 24.83 40.18
CA ALA A 12 -54.73 25.00 39.70
C ALA A 12 -55.03 24.32 38.36
N LEU A 13 -54.01 24.02 37.56
CA LEU A 13 -54.17 23.30 36.27
C LEU A 13 -54.07 21.75 36.43
N GLY A 14 -53.53 21.25 37.52
CA GLY A 14 -53.44 19.81 37.78
C GLY A 14 -54.75 19.16 38.21
N SER A 15 -55.69 19.93 38.76
CA SER A 15 -56.98 19.37 39.27
C SER A 15 -58.10 19.41 38.23
N ALA A 16 -57.98 20.19 37.15
CA ALA A 16 -59.00 20.25 36.07
C ALA A 16 -58.76 19.20 34.97
N LEU A 17 -57.54 18.67 34.86
CA LEU A 17 -57.21 17.62 33.87
C LEU A 17 -57.44 16.19 34.39
N PHE A 18 -57.55 16.00 35.72
CA PHE A 18 -57.85 14.69 36.30
C PHE A 18 -59.34 14.34 36.33
N GLY A 19 -60.21 15.33 36.19
CA GLY A 19 -61.67 15.15 36.14
C GLY A 19 -62.20 14.80 34.73
N LEU A 20 -61.45 15.08 33.69
CA LEU A 20 -61.88 14.85 32.29
C LEU A 20 -61.38 13.51 31.74
N SER A 21 -60.44 12.85 32.41
CA SER A 21 -59.93 11.52 31.99
C SER A 21 -60.79 10.35 32.49
N LEU A 22 -61.75 10.60 33.37
CA LEU A 22 -62.62 9.54 33.91
C LEU A 22 -64.00 9.42 33.22
N ILE A 23 -64.31 10.28 32.27
CA ILE A 23 -65.57 10.23 31.51
C ILE A 23 -65.37 9.68 30.07
N LEU A 24 -64.15 9.53 29.61
CA LEU A 24 -63.82 8.93 28.31
C LEU A 24 -63.38 7.45 28.38
N ALA A 25 -63.45 6.82 29.56
CA ALA A 25 -63.13 5.40 29.77
C ALA A 25 -64.36 4.47 29.67
N GLY A 26 -65.41 4.91 29.03
CA GLY A 26 -66.59 4.09 28.84
C GLY A 26 -66.98 4.08 27.36
N VAL A 27 -66.70 2.96 26.74
CA VAL A 27 -67.04 2.42 25.43
C VAL A 27 -65.84 2.33 24.48
N ASN A 28 -64.79 1.62 24.87
CA ASN A 28 -64.13 0.77 23.91
C ASN A 28 -64.97 -0.52 23.83
N ALA A 29 -65.90 -0.53 22.90
CA ALA A 29 -66.39 -1.79 22.38
C ALA A 29 -65.14 -2.49 21.79
N TYR A 30 -64.61 -3.47 22.52
CA TYR A 30 -63.75 -4.48 21.92
C TYR A 30 -64.56 -5.05 20.76
N ALA A 31 -64.36 -4.55 19.54
CA ALA A 31 -64.58 -5.37 18.39
C ALA A 31 -63.70 -6.58 18.61
N ALA A 32 -64.27 -7.72 18.93
CA ALA A 32 -63.58 -8.98 18.94
C ALA A 32 -62.90 -9.07 17.59
N GLU A 33 -61.53 -9.02 17.57
CA GLU A 33 -60.81 -9.39 16.39
C GLU A 33 -61.44 -10.71 15.88
N PRO A 34 -61.76 -10.81 14.61
CA PRO A 34 -62.25 -12.07 14.08
C PRO A 34 -61.26 -13.16 14.52
N PRO A 35 -61.72 -14.33 14.93
CA PRO A 35 -60.85 -15.38 15.40
C PRO A 35 -59.84 -15.63 14.29
N VAL A 36 -58.54 -15.38 14.61
CA VAL A 36 -57.42 -15.67 13.70
C VAL A 36 -57.60 -17.14 13.32
N ALA A 37 -57.87 -17.42 12.07
CA ALA A 37 -58.07 -18.78 11.62
C ALA A 37 -56.83 -19.60 11.96
N ASP A 38 -56.98 -20.63 12.77
CA ASP A 38 -55.88 -21.54 13.09
C ASP A 38 -55.49 -22.35 11.84
N CYS A 39 -54.54 -21.81 11.06
CA CYS A 39 -54.10 -22.43 9.82
C CYS A 39 -53.50 -23.82 10.06
N SER A 40 -53.01 -24.10 11.29
CA SER A 40 -52.43 -25.39 11.65
C SER A 40 -53.41 -26.53 11.72
N SER A 41 -54.72 -26.22 11.79
CA SER A 41 -55.75 -27.24 11.78
C SER A 41 -55.92 -27.96 10.42
N CYS A 42 -55.41 -27.33 9.33
CA CYS A 42 -55.47 -27.87 7.99
C CYS A 42 -54.09 -27.97 7.30
N HIS A 43 -53.09 -27.21 7.76
CA HIS A 43 -51.76 -27.12 7.15
C HIS A 43 -50.69 -27.58 8.12
N ASP A 44 -49.78 -28.46 7.70
CA ASP A 44 -48.67 -28.96 8.48
C ASP A 44 -47.43 -28.05 8.44
N GLN A 45 -47.45 -26.98 7.64
CA GLN A 45 -46.38 -26.01 7.47
C GLN A 45 -46.03 -25.24 8.74
N ALA A 46 -46.97 -25.09 9.68
CA ALA A 46 -46.71 -24.45 10.96
C ALA A 46 -45.57 -25.13 11.75
N GLN A 47 -45.57 -26.48 11.78
CA GLN A 47 -44.52 -27.23 12.48
C GLN A 47 -43.11 -27.11 11.81
N LYS A 48 -43.10 -26.85 10.49
CA LYS A 48 -41.88 -26.62 9.73
C LYS A 48 -41.37 -25.19 9.97
N LEU A 49 -42.29 -24.20 9.96
CA LEU A 49 -41.99 -22.80 10.20
C LEU A 49 -41.36 -22.57 11.57
N ASP A 50 -41.84 -23.24 12.60
CA ASP A 50 -41.32 -23.15 13.97
C ASP A 50 -39.82 -23.53 14.08
N LYS A 51 -39.31 -24.30 13.11
CA LYS A 51 -37.89 -24.71 13.04
C LYS A 51 -37.07 -23.90 12.03
N SER A 52 -37.73 -22.99 11.29
CA SER A 52 -37.10 -22.19 10.25
C SER A 52 -36.48 -20.90 10.77
N ALA A 53 -35.76 -20.20 9.91
CA ALA A 53 -35.27 -18.85 10.20
C ALA A 53 -36.40 -17.82 10.42
N HIS A 54 -37.64 -18.15 10.01
CA HIS A 54 -38.86 -17.34 10.18
C HIS A 54 -39.72 -17.79 11.35
N ALA A 55 -39.21 -18.61 12.25
CA ALA A 55 -39.93 -19.05 13.43
C ALA A 55 -40.57 -17.87 14.18
N GLY A 56 -41.84 -18.04 14.57
CA GLY A 56 -42.60 -17.01 15.32
C GLY A 56 -43.26 -15.94 14.46
N LEU A 57 -43.11 -15.96 13.11
CA LEU A 57 -43.91 -15.11 12.25
C LEU A 57 -45.31 -15.73 12.03
N PRO A 58 -46.41 -14.96 12.15
CA PRO A 58 -47.74 -15.44 11.82
C PRO A 58 -47.90 -15.68 10.32
N CYS A 59 -48.77 -16.60 9.97
CA CYS A 59 -48.93 -17.06 8.57
C CYS A 59 -49.38 -15.93 7.63
N ASP A 60 -50.24 -15.05 8.10
CA ASP A 60 -50.75 -13.88 7.39
C ASP A 60 -49.71 -12.81 7.08
N THR A 61 -48.57 -12.83 7.76
CA THR A 61 -47.42 -11.96 7.41
C THR A 61 -46.96 -12.18 5.96
N CYS A 62 -47.10 -13.41 5.46
CA CYS A 62 -46.65 -13.80 4.13
C CYS A 62 -47.81 -14.17 3.20
N HIS A 63 -48.89 -14.69 3.76
CA HIS A 63 -50.06 -15.15 3.00
C HIS A 63 -51.22 -14.18 3.20
N GLU A 64 -51.50 -13.37 2.17
CA GLU A 64 -52.63 -12.46 2.17
C GLU A 64 -53.89 -13.18 1.69
N SER A 65 -55.08 -12.73 2.14
CA SER A 65 -56.40 -13.14 1.61
C SER A 65 -56.80 -14.59 1.87
N HIS A 66 -56.96 -14.94 3.17
CA HIS A 66 -57.43 -16.28 3.58
C HIS A 66 -58.87 -16.30 4.11
N ASP A 67 -59.62 -15.24 3.88
CA ASP A 67 -60.93 -15.04 4.48
C ASP A 67 -62.01 -15.95 3.88
N GLN A 68 -61.68 -16.70 2.82
CA GLN A 68 -62.57 -17.63 2.14
C GLN A 68 -62.06 -19.07 2.19
N TYR A 69 -62.90 -20.00 2.61
CA TYR A 69 -62.61 -21.44 2.63
C TYR A 69 -63.59 -22.20 1.75
N PRO A 70 -63.14 -23.05 0.82
CA PRO A 70 -61.75 -23.31 0.45
C PRO A 70 -61.12 -22.12 -0.28
N HIS A 71 -59.79 -21.96 -0.11
CA HIS A 71 -59.04 -20.91 -0.77
C HIS A 71 -59.14 -20.98 -2.29
N PRO A 72 -59.03 -19.85 -3.02
CA PRO A 72 -58.88 -19.84 -4.46
C PRO A 72 -57.67 -20.68 -4.90
N ALA A 73 -57.78 -21.35 -6.03
CA ALA A 73 -56.73 -22.24 -6.54
C ALA A 73 -55.38 -21.53 -6.81
N ASN A 74 -55.41 -20.22 -7.04
CA ASN A 74 -54.25 -19.40 -7.40
C ASN A 74 -54.01 -18.33 -6.34
N ILE A 75 -53.47 -18.71 -5.17
CA ILE A 75 -53.00 -17.76 -4.17
C ILE A 75 -51.66 -17.18 -4.63
N PRO A 76 -51.47 -15.84 -4.63
CA PRO A 76 -50.21 -15.23 -4.97
C PRO A 76 -49.07 -15.74 -4.07
N LYS A 77 -47.92 -16.04 -4.66
CA LYS A 77 -46.72 -16.42 -3.89
C LYS A 77 -46.22 -15.22 -3.09
N PRO A 78 -45.81 -15.42 -1.81
CA PRO A 78 -45.26 -14.37 -1.00
C PRO A 78 -44.07 -13.70 -1.67
N GLN A 79 -43.95 -12.38 -1.50
CA GLN A 79 -42.86 -11.57 -2.07
C GLN A 79 -41.79 -11.31 -0.99
N CYS A 80 -40.65 -11.99 -1.08
CA CYS A 80 -39.53 -11.85 -0.14
C CYS A 80 -39.05 -10.40 -0.05
N VAL A 81 -39.12 -9.63 -1.16
CA VAL A 81 -38.68 -8.23 -1.25
C VAL A 81 -39.44 -7.30 -0.30
N THR A 82 -40.64 -7.66 0.14
CA THR A 82 -41.45 -6.83 1.06
C THR A 82 -40.67 -6.55 2.36
N CYS A 83 -39.96 -7.53 2.88
CA CYS A 83 -39.15 -7.42 4.10
C CYS A 83 -37.63 -7.39 3.82
N HIS A 84 -37.17 -8.08 2.77
CA HIS A 84 -35.75 -8.23 2.42
C HIS A 84 -35.34 -7.31 1.26
N GLN A 85 -35.59 -6.00 1.39
CA GLN A 85 -35.37 -5.01 0.31
C GLN A 85 -33.90 -4.87 -0.07
N GLU A 86 -32.99 -4.88 0.89
CA GLU A 86 -31.54 -4.76 0.67
C GLU A 86 -31.02 -5.97 -0.11
N GLN A 87 -31.35 -7.18 0.33
CA GLN A 87 -30.93 -8.43 -0.31
C GLN A 87 -31.50 -8.55 -1.72
N ALA A 88 -32.77 -8.14 -1.91
CA ALA A 88 -33.39 -8.12 -3.22
C ALA A 88 -32.77 -7.08 -4.16
N GLY A 89 -32.36 -5.91 -3.61
CA GLY A 89 -31.63 -4.88 -4.35
C GLY A 89 -30.27 -5.38 -4.81
N ASP A 90 -29.52 -6.01 -3.93
CA ASP A 90 -28.22 -6.60 -4.24
C ASP A 90 -28.33 -7.76 -5.24
N TYR A 91 -29.32 -8.65 -5.05
CA TYR A 91 -29.60 -9.71 -6.01
C TYR A 91 -29.90 -9.15 -7.40
N ALA A 92 -30.73 -8.10 -7.50
CA ALA A 92 -31.07 -7.47 -8.78
C ALA A 92 -29.84 -6.90 -9.52
N LEU A 93 -28.77 -6.52 -8.80
CA LEU A 93 -27.50 -6.07 -9.37
C LEU A 93 -26.56 -7.23 -9.72
N GLY A 94 -26.77 -8.41 -9.15
CA GLY A 94 -25.98 -9.61 -9.37
C GLY A 94 -26.25 -10.28 -10.72
N VAL A 95 -25.35 -11.21 -11.12
CA VAL A 95 -25.48 -11.95 -12.40
C VAL A 95 -26.78 -12.73 -12.52
N HIS A 96 -27.26 -13.32 -11.43
CA HIS A 96 -28.48 -14.13 -11.41
C HIS A 96 -29.72 -13.25 -11.58
N GLY A 97 -29.81 -12.17 -10.83
CA GLY A 97 -30.92 -11.22 -10.94
C GLY A 97 -30.96 -10.53 -12.31
N GLN A 98 -29.80 -10.18 -12.86
CA GLN A 98 -29.72 -9.64 -14.22
C GLN A 98 -30.16 -10.67 -15.28
N ALA A 99 -29.75 -11.93 -15.13
CA ALA A 99 -30.21 -12.99 -16.05
C ALA A 99 -31.72 -13.17 -16.03
N ARG A 100 -32.35 -13.19 -14.85
CA ARG A 100 -33.82 -13.25 -14.73
C ARG A 100 -34.49 -12.03 -15.35
N LYS A 101 -33.97 -10.84 -15.09
CA LYS A 101 -34.49 -9.59 -15.68
C LYS A 101 -34.46 -9.64 -17.21
N HIS A 102 -33.52 -10.34 -17.81
CA HIS A 102 -33.44 -10.52 -19.27
C HIS A 102 -34.20 -11.77 -19.80
N GLY A 103 -35.08 -12.33 -19.00
CA GLY A 103 -35.97 -13.41 -19.42
C GLY A 103 -35.39 -14.83 -19.30
N ASN A 104 -34.23 -14.99 -18.63
CA ASN A 104 -33.72 -16.33 -18.35
C ASN A 104 -34.43 -16.94 -17.14
N GLU A 105 -35.49 -17.74 -17.40
CA GLU A 105 -36.27 -18.41 -16.36
C GLU A 105 -35.47 -19.49 -15.60
N GLY A 106 -34.39 -20.01 -16.18
CA GLY A 106 -33.47 -20.96 -15.52
C GLY A 106 -32.51 -20.31 -14.51
N ALA A 107 -32.43 -18.97 -14.45
CA ALA A 107 -31.62 -18.31 -13.42
C ALA A 107 -32.26 -18.45 -12.04
N PRO A 108 -31.49 -18.71 -10.96
CA PRO A 108 -32.04 -18.96 -9.63
C PRO A 108 -32.75 -17.72 -9.08
N ASP A 109 -33.86 -17.95 -8.38
CA ASP A 109 -34.55 -16.96 -7.55
C ASP A 109 -34.19 -17.17 -6.05
N CYS A 110 -34.87 -16.42 -5.18
CA CYS A 110 -34.65 -16.52 -3.74
C CYS A 110 -34.91 -17.95 -3.23
N ALA A 111 -36.04 -18.55 -3.65
CA ALA A 111 -36.46 -19.86 -3.19
C ALA A 111 -35.55 -20.99 -3.69
N LEU A 112 -34.94 -20.85 -4.86
CA LEU A 112 -34.00 -21.86 -5.37
C LEU A 112 -32.75 -21.96 -4.51
N CYS A 113 -32.27 -20.82 -4.01
CA CYS A 113 -31.06 -20.77 -3.17
C CYS A 113 -31.34 -21.06 -1.69
N HIS A 114 -32.47 -20.54 -1.18
CA HIS A 114 -32.80 -20.64 0.24
C HIS A 114 -33.75 -21.78 0.59
N GLY A 115 -34.42 -22.37 -0.40
CA GLY A 115 -35.43 -23.40 -0.19
C GLY A 115 -36.83 -22.82 0.11
N SER A 116 -37.69 -23.66 0.68
CA SER A 116 -39.03 -23.25 1.10
C SER A 116 -38.98 -22.27 2.27
N ALA A 117 -39.76 -21.21 2.23
CA ALA A 117 -39.88 -20.24 3.32
C ALA A 117 -40.24 -20.88 4.69
N HIS A 118 -40.91 -22.03 4.68
CA HIS A 118 -41.27 -22.76 5.88
C HIS A 118 -40.11 -23.59 6.49
N GLU A 119 -39.01 -23.82 5.73
CA GLU A 119 -37.88 -24.69 6.13
C GLU A 119 -36.54 -23.98 5.98
N LEU A 120 -36.55 -22.65 5.98
CA LEU A 120 -35.32 -21.84 5.83
C LEU A 120 -34.31 -22.14 6.93
N LEU A 121 -33.09 -22.49 6.55
CA LEU A 121 -31.98 -22.63 7.47
C LEU A 121 -31.45 -21.27 7.89
N GLN A 122 -31.01 -21.17 9.16
CA GLN A 122 -30.29 -19.98 9.65
C GLN A 122 -29.01 -19.80 8.86
N PRO A 123 -28.72 -18.61 8.27
CA PRO A 123 -27.57 -18.39 7.40
C PRO A 123 -26.21 -18.70 8.05
N GLN A 124 -26.09 -18.50 9.38
CA GLN A 124 -24.85 -18.79 10.12
C GLN A 124 -24.78 -20.25 10.59
N SER A 125 -25.84 -21.05 10.41
CA SER A 125 -25.83 -22.44 10.85
C SER A 125 -24.85 -23.29 10.04
N GLN A 126 -24.28 -24.30 10.67
CA GLN A 126 -23.45 -25.27 10.00
C GLN A 126 -24.21 -25.99 8.87
N ALA A 127 -25.49 -26.29 9.10
CA ALA A 127 -26.36 -26.93 8.13
C ALA A 127 -26.49 -26.08 6.84
N PHE A 128 -26.70 -24.76 6.96
CA PHE A 128 -26.73 -23.86 5.81
C PHE A 128 -25.38 -23.85 5.08
N ARG A 129 -24.28 -23.62 5.81
CA ARG A 129 -22.93 -23.55 5.20
C ARG A 129 -22.57 -24.83 4.43
N THR A 130 -22.90 -26.00 4.98
CA THR A 130 -22.60 -27.28 4.31
C THR A 130 -23.51 -27.54 3.09
N ALA A 131 -24.71 -26.96 3.04
CA ALA A 131 -25.64 -27.10 1.91
C ALA A 131 -25.29 -26.17 0.72
N VAL A 132 -24.59 -25.05 0.95
CA VAL A 132 -24.30 -24.05 -0.11
C VAL A 132 -23.59 -24.65 -1.33
N PRO A 133 -22.54 -25.49 -1.23
CA PRO A 133 -21.92 -26.10 -2.41
C PRO A 133 -22.90 -26.95 -3.22
N ASP A 134 -23.79 -27.70 -2.57
CA ASP A 134 -24.78 -28.54 -3.26
C ASP A 134 -25.84 -27.66 -3.96
N THR A 135 -26.29 -26.60 -3.32
CA THR A 135 -27.21 -25.61 -3.90
C THR A 135 -26.61 -24.98 -5.15
N CYS A 136 -25.38 -24.48 -5.09
CA CYS A 136 -24.69 -23.93 -6.25
C CYS A 136 -24.43 -25.01 -7.32
N GLY A 137 -24.16 -26.24 -6.90
CA GLY A 137 -23.86 -27.39 -7.74
C GLY A 137 -25.00 -27.86 -8.63
N MET A 138 -26.23 -27.52 -8.29
CA MET A 138 -27.39 -27.82 -9.17
C MET A 138 -27.20 -27.26 -10.59
N CYS A 139 -26.49 -26.15 -10.74
CA CYS A 139 -26.18 -25.52 -12.02
C CYS A 139 -24.68 -25.47 -12.32
N HIS A 140 -23.82 -25.37 -11.29
CA HIS A 140 -22.36 -25.22 -11.39
C HIS A 140 -21.62 -26.50 -10.99
N GLY A 141 -22.08 -27.67 -11.46
CA GLY A 141 -21.61 -28.99 -11.03
C GLY A 141 -20.11 -29.19 -11.19
N GLU A 142 -19.53 -28.87 -12.36
CA GLU A 142 -18.09 -29.01 -12.60
C GLU A 142 -17.23 -28.19 -11.62
N VAL A 143 -17.67 -26.97 -11.31
CA VAL A 143 -16.98 -26.08 -10.38
C VAL A 143 -17.04 -26.63 -8.95
N VAL A 144 -18.19 -27.17 -8.56
CA VAL A 144 -18.38 -27.79 -7.24
C VAL A 144 -17.57 -29.05 -7.10
N ASP A 145 -17.44 -29.87 -8.14
CA ASP A 145 -16.56 -31.05 -8.11
C ASP A 145 -15.08 -30.68 -7.92
N GLN A 146 -14.62 -29.61 -8.59
CA GLN A 146 -13.29 -29.05 -8.35
C GLN A 146 -13.14 -28.55 -6.90
N TYR A 147 -14.11 -27.82 -6.38
CA TYR A 147 -14.11 -27.32 -5.01
C TYR A 147 -14.06 -28.46 -3.98
N ARG A 148 -14.85 -29.50 -4.14
CA ARG A 148 -14.89 -30.66 -3.23
C ARG A 148 -13.54 -31.38 -3.13
N THR A 149 -12.73 -31.37 -4.19
CA THR A 149 -11.38 -31.95 -4.18
C THR A 149 -10.33 -31.00 -3.60
N SER A 150 -10.64 -29.72 -3.42
CA SER A 150 -9.75 -28.71 -2.87
C SER A 150 -9.54 -28.87 -1.36
N VAL A 151 -8.50 -28.19 -0.82
CA VAL A 151 -8.25 -28.15 0.64
C VAL A 151 -9.44 -27.54 1.40
N HIS A 152 -10.14 -26.58 0.79
CA HIS A 152 -11.29 -25.92 1.38
C HIS A 152 -12.52 -26.85 1.42
N GLY A 153 -12.85 -27.47 0.32
CA GLY A 153 -13.96 -28.42 0.26
C GLY A 153 -13.76 -29.63 1.15
N GLN A 154 -12.54 -30.16 1.20
CA GLN A 154 -12.20 -31.25 2.10
C GLN A 154 -12.26 -30.86 3.59
N ALA A 155 -11.87 -29.62 3.92
CA ALA A 155 -12.01 -29.10 5.28
C ALA A 155 -13.49 -28.96 5.67
N LEU A 156 -14.33 -28.42 4.78
CA LEU A 156 -15.77 -28.35 5.00
C LEU A 156 -16.40 -29.71 5.21
N ALA A 157 -16.05 -30.70 4.38
CA ALA A 157 -16.54 -32.08 4.50
C ALA A 157 -16.14 -32.74 5.83
N ARG A 158 -15.03 -32.32 6.44
CA ARG A 158 -14.62 -32.75 7.79
C ARG A 158 -15.28 -31.96 8.93
N GLY A 159 -16.23 -31.07 8.62
CA GLY A 159 -16.95 -30.29 9.61
C GLY A 159 -16.24 -29.01 10.08
N VAL A 160 -15.20 -28.55 9.37
CA VAL A 160 -14.53 -27.28 9.69
C VAL A 160 -15.41 -26.13 9.22
N THR A 161 -16.11 -25.48 10.14
CA THR A 161 -17.07 -24.41 9.86
C THR A 161 -16.39 -23.13 9.34
N GLN A 162 -15.10 -22.93 9.59
CA GLN A 162 -14.31 -21.81 9.11
C GLN A 162 -13.79 -22.01 7.67
N ALA A 163 -13.98 -23.19 7.09
CA ALA A 163 -13.62 -23.43 5.69
C ALA A 163 -14.49 -22.53 4.79
N PRO A 164 -13.90 -21.80 3.84
CA PRO A 164 -14.68 -20.91 2.97
C PRO A 164 -15.57 -21.73 2.04
N ILE A 165 -16.77 -21.23 1.82
CA ILE A 165 -17.75 -21.75 0.87
C ILE A 165 -17.91 -20.77 -0.31
N CYS A 166 -18.76 -21.07 -1.28
CA CYS A 166 -18.85 -20.32 -2.54
C CYS A 166 -19.08 -18.82 -2.32
N ASN A 167 -20.01 -18.45 -1.44
CA ASN A 167 -20.35 -17.05 -1.17
C ASN A 167 -19.29 -16.29 -0.37
N ASP A 168 -18.42 -16.96 0.39
CA ASP A 168 -17.31 -16.29 1.09
C ASP A 168 -16.31 -15.67 0.10
N CYS A 169 -16.23 -16.21 -1.13
CA CYS A 169 -15.38 -15.67 -2.19
C CYS A 169 -16.17 -14.81 -3.19
N HIS A 170 -17.34 -15.25 -3.61
CA HIS A 170 -18.12 -14.63 -4.69
C HIS A 170 -19.10 -13.56 -4.21
N GLY A 171 -19.29 -13.42 -2.91
CA GLY A 171 -20.36 -12.63 -2.31
C GLY A 171 -21.66 -13.40 -2.24
N GLU A 172 -22.65 -12.84 -1.57
CA GLU A 172 -23.92 -13.52 -1.28
C GLU A 172 -24.97 -13.21 -2.36
N HIS A 173 -25.65 -12.08 -2.25
CA HIS A 173 -26.74 -11.70 -3.16
C HIS A 173 -26.24 -10.97 -4.40
N LYS A 174 -25.22 -10.12 -4.24
CA LYS A 174 -24.60 -9.36 -5.34
C LYS A 174 -23.42 -10.11 -5.94
N ILE A 175 -23.68 -11.28 -6.50
CA ILE A 175 -22.63 -12.05 -7.18
C ILE A 175 -22.32 -11.40 -8.52
N LEU A 176 -21.10 -10.93 -8.72
CA LEU A 176 -20.66 -10.21 -9.92
C LEU A 176 -19.68 -11.06 -10.75
N LYS A 177 -19.67 -10.81 -12.07
CA LYS A 177 -18.67 -11.44 -12.97
C LYS A 177 -17.26 -11.05 -12.55
N PRO A 178 -16.26 -11.95 -12.67
CA PRO A 178 -14.86 -11.62 -12.32
C PRO A 178 -14.29 -10.40 -13.07
N ALA A 179 -14.76 -10.12 -14.28
CA ALA A 179 -14.37 -8.94 -15.05
C ALA A 179 -14.93 -7.62 -14.51
N ASN A 180 -15.96 -7.66 -13.64
CA ASN A 180 -16.50 -6.45 -13.03
C ASN A 180 -15.54 -5.94 -11.94
N ALA A 181 -15.18 -4.66 -12.00
CA ALA A 181 -14.26 -4.06 -11.04
C ALA A 181 -14.75 -4.10 -9.58
N ALA A 182 -16.05 -4.19 -9.34
CA ALA A 182 -16.62 -4.30 -8.00
C ALA A 182 -16.77 -5.77 -7.50
N SER A 183 -16.41 -6.77 -8.31
CA SER A 183 -16.46 -8.18 -7.91
C SER A 183 -15.37 -8.50 -6.88
N THR A 184 -15.72 -9.21 -5.83
CA THR A 184 -14.78 -9.73 -4.83
C THR A 184 -13.73 -10.68 -5.43
N VAL A 185 -14.07 -11.33 -6.55
CA VAL A 185 -13.17 -12.21 -7.31
C VAL A 185 -12.57 -11.54 -8.54
N ASN A 186 -12.65 -10.21 -8.64
CA ASN A 186 -11.89 -9.46 -9.63
C ASN A 186 -10.39 -9.55 -9.31
N ALA A 187 -9.53 -9.54 -10.34
CA ALA A 187 -8.08 -9.66 -10.17
C ALA A 187 -7.50 -8.64 -9.16
N ALA A 188 -8.09 -7.45 -9.07
CA ALA A 188 -7.69 -6.41 -8.12
C ALA A 188 -8.06 -6.74 -6.66
N HIS A 189 -9.07 -7.59 -6.42
CA HIS A 189 -9.60 -7.89 -5.09
C HIS A 189 -9.23 -9.29 -4.58
N ILE A 190 -8.69 -10.17 -5.41
CA ILE A 190 -8.30 -11.55 -5.04
C ILE A 190 -7.39 -11.57 -3.81
N ARG A 191 -6.44 -10.63 -3.72
CA ARG A 191 -5.55 -10.52 -2.56
C ARG A 191 -6.33 -10.32 -1.27
N ASP A 192 -7.33 -9.45 -1.28
CA ASP A 192 -8.13 -9.13 -0.09
C ASP A 192 -9.09 -10.27 0.24
N THR A 193 -9.75 -10.84 -0.76
CA THR A 193 -10.63 -12.00 -0.59
C THR A 193 -9.91 -13.19 0.06
N CYS A 194 -8.72 -13.55 -0.42
CA CYS A 194 -7.92 -14.59 0.21
C CYS A 194 -7.33 -14.13 1.55
N GLY A 195 -6.89 -12.88 1.60
CA GLY A 195 -6.22 -12.27 2.76
C GLY A 195 -7.11 -12.13 3.99
N ASN A 196 -8.42 -11.99 3.83
CA ASN A 196 -9.38 -11.91 4.93
C ASN A 196 -9.25 -13.11 5.90
N CYS A 197 -8.98 -14.29 5.37
CA CYS A 197 -8.75 -15.49 6.18
C CYS A 197 -7.25 -15.77 6.35
N HIS A 198 -6.46 -15.80 5.27
CA HIS A 198 -5.04 -16.17 5.31
C HIS A 198 -4.12 -15.10 5.93
N GLY A 199 -4.59 -13.88 6.09
CA GLY A 199 -3.91 -12.83 6.87
C GLY A 199 -4.33 -12.77 8.33
N ASN A 200 -5.34 -13.53 8.74
CA ASN A 200 -5.81 -13.55 10.13
C ASN A 200 -4.96 -14.55 10.95
N VAL A 201 -4.11 -14.00 11.82
CA VAL A 201 -3.16 -14.78 12.63
C VAL A 201 -3.87 -15.80 13.53
N ARG A 202 -5.02 -15.43 14.14
CA ARG A 202 -5.77 -16.34 15.01
C ARG A 202 -6.34 -17.53 14.23
N LEU A 203 -6.91 -17.25 13.06
CA LEU A 203 -7.49 -18.28 12.23
C LEU A 203 -6.41 -19.21 11.66
N THR A 204 -5.35 -18.66 11.09
CA THR A 204 -4.27 -19.45 10.49
C THR A 204 -3.54 -20.31 11.52
N SER A 205 -3.26 -19.76 12.72
CA SER A 205 -2.58 -20.52 13.78
C SER A 205 -3.44 -21.66 14.33
N SER A 206 -4.77 -21.53 14.39
CA SER A 206 -5.66 -22.61 14.84
C SER A 206 -5.64 -23.84 13.91
N PHE A 207 -5.20 -23.65 12.65
CA PHE A 207 -5.04 -24.71 11.65
C PHE A 207 -3.58 -25.06 11.33
N GLY A 208 -2.62 -24.53 12.09
CA GLY A 208 -1.18 -24.75 11.83
C GLY A 208 -0.70 -24.14 10.51
N LEU A 209 -1.42 -23.17 9.96
CA LEU A 209 -1.06 -22.48 8.72
C LEU A 209 -0.13 -21.28 9.02
N PRO A 210 0.87 -21.02 8.15
CA PRO A 210 1.71 -19.84 8.30
C PRO A 210 0.89 -18.56 8.11
N SER A 211 0.98 -17.65 9.08
CA SER A 211 0.25 -16.36 9.08
C SER A 211 0.93 -15.26 8.25
N ASP A 212 2.17 -15.49 7.80
CA ASP A 212 3.03 -14.52 7.11
C ASP A 212 2.89 -14.53 5.58
N ARG A 213 2.04 -15.42 5.03
CA ARG A 213 1.92 -15.61 3.57
C ARG A 213 1.39 -14.37 2.85
N VAL A 214 0.39 -13.71 3.42
CA VAL A 214 -0.17 -12.49 2.86
C VAL A 214 0.82 -11.33 2.96
N VAL A 215 1.46 -11.18 4.12
CA VAL A 215 2.47 -10.12 4.34
C VAL A 215 3.66 -10.30 3.40
N SER A 216 4.16 -11.52 3.23
CA SER A 216 5.26 -11.81 2.30
C SER A 216 4.89 -11.60 0.83
N PHE A 217 3.63 -11.91 0.44
CA PHE A 217 3.11 -11.58 -0.87
C PHE A 217 3.06 -10.06 -1.08
N ASP A 218 2.51 -9.33 -0.13
CA ASP A 218 2.40 -7.86 -0.18
C ASP A 218 3.76 -7.16 -0.29
N ALA A 219 4.79 -7.73 0.30
CA ALA A 219 6.16 -7.23 0.20
C ALA A 219 6.85 -7.59 -1.13
N SER A 220 6.31 -8.55 -1.88
CA SER A 220 6.84 -8.97 -3.19
C SER A 220 6.50 -7.95 -4.29
N TYR A 221 7.22 -8.03 -5.43
CA TYR A 221 6.87 -7.23 -6.61
C TYR A 221 5.43 -7.45 -7.06
N HIS A 222 4.94 -8.71 -7.05
CA HIS A 222 3.57 -9.04 -7.44
C HIS A 222 2.54 -8.33 -6.54
N GLY A 223 2.75 -8.37 -5.23
CA GLY A 223 1.87 -7.69 -4.28
C GLY A 223 1.91 -6.17 -4.42
N LEU A 224 3.11 -5.59 -4.53
CA LEU A 224 3.28 -4.15 -4.71
C LEU A 224 2.67 -3.64 -6.02
N ALA A 225 2.90 -4.34 -7.12
CA ALA A 225 2.33 -3.97 -8.41
C ALA A 225 0.80 -4.17 -8.45
N GLY A 226 0.27 -5.19 -7.78
CA GLY A 226 -1.16 -5.39 -7.61
C GLY A 226 -1.81 -4.25 -6.82
N LYS A 227 -1.22 -3.86 -5.69
CA LYS A 227 -1.66 -2.68 -4.92
C LYS A 227 -1.57 -1.38 -5.70
N ALA A 228 -0.57 -1.27 -6.58
CA ALA A 228 -0.43 -0.13 -7.49
C ALA A 228 -1.46 -0.14 -8.63
N GLY A 229 -2.40 -1.10 -8.68
CA GLY A 229 -3.49 -1.18 -9.64
C GLY A 229 -3.23 -2.03 -10.88
N SER A 230 -2.08 -2.71 -10.98
CA SER A 230 -1.80 -3.62 -12.09
C SER A 230 -2.72 -4.83 -12.06
N GLN A 231 -3.49 -5.04 -13.13
CA GLN A 231 -4.37 -6.20 -13.28
C GLN A 231 -3.71 -7.37 -14.03
N THR A 232 -2.52 -7.17 -14.58
CA THR A 232 -1.77 -8.18 -15.32
C THR A 232 -0.73 -8.91 -14.49
N VAL A 233 -0.46 -8.40 -13.27
CA VAL A 233 0.46 -9.03 -12.34
C VAL A 233 -0.17 -10.24 -11.68
N ALA A 234 0.64 -11.25 -11.35
CA ALA A 234 0.15 -12.45 -10.66
C ALA A 234 -0.40 -12.11 -9.26
N ASN A 235 -1.55 -12.67 -8.94
CA ASN A 235 -2.19 -12.63 -7.62
C ASN A 235 -2.24 -14.05 -7.01
N CYS A 236 -2.91 -14.22 -5.87
CA CYS A 236 -3.00 -15.49 -5.17
C CYS A 236 -3.53 -16.61 -6.09
N SER A 237 -4.63 -16.35 -6.80
CA SER A 237 -5.26 -17.35 -7.67
C SER A 237 -4.44 -17.71 -8.91
N SER A 238 -3.57 -16.81 -9.38
CA SER A 238 -2.69 -17.07 -10.52
C SER A 238 -1.69 -18.22 -10.25
N CYS A 239 -1.31 -18.39 -8.99
CA CYS A 239 -0.39 -19.45 -8.58
C CYS A 239 -1.11 -20.65 -7.95
N HIS A 240 -2.09 -20.39 -7.08
CA HIS A 240 -2.76 -21.44 -6.29
C HIS A 240 -3.96 -22.08 -6.99
N GLY A 241 -4.41 -21.52 -8.12
CA GLY A 241 -5.67 -21.91 -8.75
C GLY A 241 -6.87 -21.22 -8.10
N VAL A 242 -8.07 -21.60 -8.55
CA VAL A 242 -9.31 -20.92 -8.15
C VAL A 242 -10.18 -21.86 -7.30
N HIS A 243 -10.77 -22.88 -7.90
CA HIS A 243 -11.68 -23.81 -7.23
C HIS A 243 -10.97 -25.07 -6.74
N ASN A 244 -9.99 -25.57 -7.50
CA ASN A 244 -9.18 -26.73 -7.16
C ASN A 244 -7.85 -26.31 -6.52
N ILE A 245 -7.92 -25.74 -5.31
CA ILE A 245 -6.74 -25.34 -4.55
C ILE A 245 -6.21 -26.56 -3.80
N LEU A 246 -5.02 -27.04 -4.20
CA LEU A 246 -4.38 -28.21 -3.61
C LEU A 246 -3.13 -27.85 -2.79
N PRO A 247 -2.75 -28.65 -1.78
CA PRO A 247 -1.54 -28.42 -1.02
C PRO A 247 -0.30 -28.59 -1.91
N SER A 248 0.80 -27.92 -1.58
CA SER A 248 2.05 -27.99 -2.36
C SER A 248 2.65 -29.41 -2.45
N SER A 249 2.29 -30.28 -1.52
CA SER A 249 2.69 -31.71 -1.51
C SER A 249 1.96 -32.55 -2.56
N ASP A 250 0.78 -32.11 -3.02
CA ASP A 250 0.02 -32.85 -4.03
C ASP A 250 0.67 -32.69 -5.41
N PRO A 251 0.95 -33.82 -6.12
CA PRO A 251 1.56 -33.76 -7.46
C PRO A 251 0.73 -33.00 -8.51
N LYS A 252 -0.58 -32.87 -8.31
CA LYS A 252 -1.50 -32.14 -9.22
C LYS A 252 -1.56 -30.65 -8.89
N SER A 253 -1.04 -30.23 -7.74
CA SER A 253 -1.06 -28.82 -7.33
C SER A 253 -0.25 -27.96 -8.27
N THR A 254 -0.79 -26.81 -8.67
CA THR A 254 -0.07 -25.80 -9.48
C THR A 254 1.17 -25.26 -8.78
N ILE A 255 1.20 -25.30 -7.45
CA ILE A 255 2.33 -24.85 -6.61
C ILE A 255 3.21 -26.01 -6.14
N ASN A 256 2.99 -27.25 -6.63
CA ASN A 256 3.95 -28.31 -6.42
C ASN A 256 5.30 -27.96 -7.07
N PRO A 257 6.45 -28.20 -6.41
CA PRO A 257 7.76 -27.84 -6.95
C PRO A 257 8.01 -28.31 -8.40
N LYS A 258 7.46 -29.48 -8.78
CA LYS A 258 7.57 -30.00 -10.15
C LYS A 258 6.75 -29.21 -11.18
N ASN A 259 5.67 -28.56 -10.75
CA ASN A 259 4.74 -27.82 -11.61
C ASN A 259 5.04 -26.31 -11.65
N LEU A 260 5.83 -25.80 -10.71
CA LEU A 260 6.18 -24.37 -10.65
C LEU A 260 6.77 -23.82 -11.95
N PRO A 261 7.67 -24.54 -12.70
CA PRO A 261 8.15 -24.05 -13.99
C PRO A 261 7.01 -23.76 -14.98
N LYS A 262 5.99 -24.60 -15.00
CA LYS A 262 4.81 -24.41 -15.86
C LYS A 262 3.94 -23.25 -15.35
N THR A 263 3.72 -23.18 -14.05
CA THR A 263 2.89 -22.14 -13.42
C THR A 263 3.52 -20.77 -13.60
N CYS A 264 4.79 -20.61 -13.30
CA CYS A 264 5.52 -19.36 -13.49
C CYS A 264 5.72 -19.02 -14.98
N GLY A 265 5.92 -20.04 -15.80
CA GLY A 265 6.15 -19.94 -17.25
C GLY A 265 4.98 -19.35 -18.03
N GLN A 266 3.77 -19.33 -17.46
CA GLN A 266 2.61 -18.66 -18.09
C GLN A 266 2.85 -17.17 -18.31
N CYS A 267 3.61 -16.52 -17.43
CA CYS A 267 3.95 -15.10 -17.53
C CYS A 267 5.46 -14.87 -17.76
N HIS A 268 6.30 -15.73 -17.18
CA HIS A 268 7.76 -15.64 -17.28
C HIS A 268 8.29 -16.62 -18.32
N ALA A 269 8.34 -16.21 -19.57
CA ALA A 269 8.85 -17.05 -20.67
C ALA A 269 10.25 -17.59 -20.36
N GLY A 270 10.42 -18.92 -20.38
CA GLY A 270 11.68 -19.57 -20.08
C GLY A 270 11.95 -19.83 -18.59
N ALA A 271 10.94 -19.66 -17.72
CA ALA A 271 11.04 -20.06 -16.31
C ALA A 271 11.34 -21.58 -16.21
N GLY A 272 12.59 -21.90 -15.83
CA GLY A 272 13.05 -23.29 -15.66
C GLY A 272 13.02 -23.74 -14.21
N THR A 273 13.56 -24.93 -13.96
CA THR A 273 13.65 -25.53 -12.62
C THR A 273 14.44 -24.69 -11.63
N ARG A 274 15.46 -23.94 -12.07
CA ARG A 274 16.25 -23.04 -11.23
C ARG A 274 15.41 -21.88 -10.68
N PHE A 275 14.47 -21.37 -11.48
CA PHE A 275 13.51 -20.37 -11.04
C PHE A 275 12.55 -20.93 -9.98
N ALA A 276 12.10 -22.15 -10.19
CA ALA A 276 11.10 -22.82 -9.36
C ALA A 276 11.62 -23.26 -7.97
N ILE A 277 12.93 -23.43 -7.79
CA ILE A 277 13.54 -23.83 -6.51
C ILE A 277 13.45 -22.72 -5.45
N SER A 278 13.24 -21.46 -5.87
CA SER A 278 13.22 -20.32 -4.96
C SER A 278 11.84 -20.14 -4.32
N GLN A 279 11.82 -19.77 -3.05
CA GLN A 279 10.57 -19.51 -2.33
C GLN A 279 9.90 -18.23 -2.85
N VAL A 280 8.60 -18.33 -3.11
CA VAL A 280 7.78 -17.17 -3.53
C VAL A 280 7.41 -16.32 -2.31
N HIS A 281 7.03 -16.99 -1.20
CA HIS A 281 6.76 -16.37 0.08
C HIS A 281 8.05 -16.30 0.90
N VAL A 282 8.82 -15.21 0.73
CA VAL A 282 10.05 -14.99 1.50
C VAL A 282 9.70 -14.35 2.83
N THR A 283 10.03 -15.04 3.91
CA THR A 283 9.84 -14.58 5.28
C THR A 283 11.20 -14.45 5.96
N GLU A 284 11.28 -13.79 7.11
CA GLU A 284 12.54 -13.64 7.84
C GLU A 284 13.22 -14.99 8.14
N ASN A 285 12.43 -16.03 8.40
CA ASN A 285 12.93 -17.38 8.68
C ASN A 285 13.39 -18.11 7.42
N SER A 286 12.97 -17.69 6.24
CA SER A 286 13.28 -18.33 4.96
C SER A 286 14.19 -17.50 4.06
N GLU A 287 14.69 -16.35 4.54
CA GLU A 287 15.65 -15.52 3.82
C GLU A 287 16.96 -16.27 3.55
N THR A 288 17.49 -16.11 2.34
CA THR A 288 18.85 -16.57 2.04
C THR A 288 19.88 -15.80 2.89
N ALA A 289 21.02 -16.44 3.20
CA ALA A 289 22.09 -15.77 3.95
C ALA A 289 22.52 -14.45 3.27
N ALA A 290 22.63 -14.41 1.94
CA ALA A 290 22.99 -13.21 1.19
C ALA A 290 21.97 -12.07 1.40
N LEU A 291 20.68 -12.37 1.32
CA LEU A 291 19.62 -11.37 1.52
C LEU A 291 19.64 -10.81 2.95
N ARG A 292 19.83 -11.68 3.94
CA ARG A 292 19.97 -11.30 5.34
C ARG A 292 21.17 -10.38 5.59
N TRP A 293 22.32 -10.70 5.00
CA TRP A 293 23.53 -9.86 5.09
C TRP A 293 23.31 -8.49 4.46
N VAL A 294 22.70 -8.41 3.27
CA VAL A 294 22.39 -7.14 2.60
C VAL A 294 21.46 -6.31 3.48
N ARG A 295 20.41 -6.91 4.01
CA ARG A 295 19.47 -6.22 4.89
C ARG A 295 20.15 -5.66 6.14
N GLN A 296 20.93 -6.49 6.84
CA GLN A 296 21.65 -6.07 8.06
C GLN A 296 22.67 -4.98 7.75
N PHE A 297 23.40 -5.12 6.66
CA PHE A 297 24.38 -4.11 6.22
C PHE A 297 23.71 -2.74 6.02
N TYR A 298 22.62 -2.65 5.28
CA TYR A 298 21.95 -1.37 5.06
C TYR A 298 21.21 -0.85 6.30
N LEU A 299 20.65 -1.72 7.13
CA LEU A 299 20.03 -1.32 8.41
C LEU A 299 21.06 -0.71 9.39
N LEU A 300 22.34 -1.04 9.26
CA LEU A 300 23.42 -0.38 9.98
C LEU A 300 23.93 0.84 9.21
N LEU A 301 24.21 0.70 7.92
CA LEU A 301 24.84 1.73 7.09
C LEU A 301 23.99 3.01 7.03
N ILE A 302 22.67 2.90 6.77
CA ILE A 302 21.80 4.06 6.62
C ILE A 302 21.74 4.91 7.91
N PRO A 303 21.39 4.37 9.09
CA PRO A 303 21.34 5.16 10.31
C PRO A 303 22.70 5.76 10.71
N VAL A 304 23.79 5.01 10.54
CA VAL A 304 25.14 5.51 10.86
C VAL A 304 25.52 6.65 9.93
N THR A 305 25.37 6.46 8.62
CA THR A 305 25.74 7.49 7.63
C THR A 305 24.91 8.75 7.82
N ILE A 306 23.58 8.61 7.87
CA ILE A 306 22.68 9.75 8.02
C ILE A 306 22.82 10.40 9.40
N GLY A 307 23.04 9.62 10.46
CA GLY A 307 23.32 10.13 11.81
C GLY A 307 24.59 10.98 11.85
N LEU A 308 25.69 10.51 11.25
CA LEU A 308 26.92 11.27 11.14
C LEU A 308 26.75 12.54 10.30
N MET A 309 26.00 12.46 9.18
CA MET A 309 25.66 13.64 8.37
C MET A 309 24.87 14.67 9.16
N LEU A 310 23.85 14.25 9.90
CA LEU A 310 23.03 15.14 10.73
C LEU A 310 23.85 15.79 11.85
N LEU A 311 24.72 15.04 12.52
CA LEU A 311 25.62 15.59 13.55
C LEU A 311 26.57 16.63 12.97
N HIS A 312 27.18 16.33 11.82
CA HIS A 312 28.11 17.23 11.15
C HIS A 312 27.43 18.52 10.68
N GLN A 313 26.32 18.40 9.94
CA GLN A 313 25.61 19.56 9.38
C GLN A 313 24.84 20.34 10.45
N GLY A 314 24.27 19.65 11.42
CA GLY A 314 23.60 20.28 12.56
C GLY A 314 24.57 21.10 13.42
N GLY A 315 25.79 20.57 13.65
CA GLY A 315 26.86 21.28 14.34
C GLY A 315 27.29 22.55 13.58
N ASP A 316 27.54 22.44 12.28
CA ASP A 316 27.88 23.59 11.42
C ASP A 316 26.77 24.65 11.43
N TRP A 317 25.51 24.22 11.27
CA TRP A 317 24.33 25.10 11.27
C TRP A 317 24.18 25.86 12.58
N ILE A 318 24.27 25.16 13.72
CA ILE A 318 24.18 25.79 15.05
C ILE A 318 25.30 26.81 15.24
N ARG A 319 26.54 26.44 14.91
CA ARG A 319 27.69 27.37 15.01
C ARG A 319 27.48 28.62 14.19
N LYS A 320 27.09 28.51 12.94
CA LYS A 320 26.84 29.63 12.04
C LYS A 320 25.69 30.52 12.55
N LEU A 321 24.61 29.93 13.05
CA LEU A 321 23.51 30.70 13.64
C LEU A 321 23.92 31.46 14.90
N VAL A 322 24.67 30.82 15.79
CA VAL A 322 25.22 31.49 17.00
C VAL A 322 26.11 32.66 16.59
N LYS A 323 27.00 32.44 15.64
CA LYS A 323 27.88 33.49 15.12
C LYS A 323 27.11 34.65 14.49
N LEU A 324 26.10 34.39 13.67
CA LEU A 324 25.21 35.38 13.08
C LEU A 324 24.47 36.20 14.16
N ARG A 325 23.97 35.52 15.21
CA ARG A 325 23.22 36.19 16.30
C ARG A 325 24.11 37.15 17.11
N PHE A 326 25.39 36.82 17.29
CA PHE A 326 26.35 37.71 17.91
C PHE A 326 26.75 38.88 16.99
N GLN A 327 26.86 38.65 15.67
CA GLN A 327 27.23 39.72 14.70
C GLN A 327 26.09 40.71 14.46
N VAL A 328 24.86 40.30 14.44
CA VAL A 328 23.68 41.20 14.32
C VAL A 328 23.59 42.17 15.51
N ARG A 329 24.13 41.83 16.68
CA ARG A 329 24.19 42.74 17.83
C ARG A 329 25.27 43.83 17.70
N ILE A 330 26.21 43.70 16.76
CA ILE A 330 27.36 44.60 16.61
C ILE A 330 27.35 45.39 15.31
N ALA A 331 26.55 45.01 14.31
CA ALA A 331 26.50 45.62 12.99
C ALA A 331 25.64 46.90 12.98
N GLN A 332 26.29 48.05 12.72
CA GLN A 332 25.60 49.27 12.32
C GLN A 332 25.00 49.14 10.90
N PRO A 333 23.82 49.71 10.63
CA PRO A 333 23.21 49.64 9.31
C PRO A 333 23.93 50.59 8.33
N GLY A 334 24.54 50.01 7.31
CA GLY A 334 25.04 50.77 6.17
C GLY A 334 26.30 50.22 5.53
N ARG A 335 26.13 49.27 4.61
CA ARG A 335 26.88 49.16 3.35
C ARG A 335 26.47 47.87 2.64
N MET A 336 25.62 47.99 1.64
CA MET A 336 25.45 46.92 0.63
C MET A 336 26.75 46.87 -0.18
N ALA A 337 27.54 45.82 0.02
CA ALA A 337 28.70 45.55 -0.80
C ALA A 337 28.25 45.07 -2.18
N ALA A 338 28.82 45.64 -3.24
CA ALA A 338 28.58 45.27 -4.63
C ALA A 338 28.85 43.77 -4.85
N ALA A 339 27.92 43.08 -5.50
CA ALA A 339 28.02 41.67 -5.88
C ALA A 339 29.12 41.47 -6.95
N GLY A 340 30.33 41.12 -6.53
CA GLY A 340 31.35 40.61 -7.43
C GLY A 340 31.04 39.14 -7.78
N HIS A 341 31.32 38.70 -9.01
CA HIS A 341 31.20 37.32 -9.42
C HIS A 341 32.12 36.43 -8.57
N GLY A 342 31.58 35.31 -8.04
CA GLY A 342 32.35 34.32 -7.26
C GLY A 342 33.27 33.48 -8.17
N GLU A 343 33.92 32.48 -7.58
CA GLU A 343 34.72 31.50 -8.31
C GLU A 343 33.87 30.66 -9.27
N LEU A 344 34.41 30.37 -10.47
CA LEU A 344 33.77 29.45 -11.40
C LEU A 344 33.72 28.04 -10.80
N ARG A 345 32.51 27.49 -10.65
CA ARG A 345 32.27 26.15 -10.06
C ARG A 345 31.78 25.15 -11.11
N MET A 346 31.01 25.60 -12.09
CA MET A 346 30.42 24.70 -13.08
C MET A 346 30.46 25.33 -14.46
N LEU A 347 31.01 24.60 -15.41
CA LEU A 347 30.97 24.96 -16.84
C LEU A 347 29.55 24.81 -17.39
N PRO A 348 29.18 25.50 -18.49
CA PRO A 348 27.83 25.40 -19.07
C PRO A 348 27.38 23.97 -19.36
N PHE A 349 28.27 23.13 -19.84
CA PHE A 349 28.02 21.72 -20.11
C PHE A 349 27.71 20.93 -18.82
N GLU A 350 28.46 21.17 -17.75
CA GLU A 350 28.29 20.53 -16.45
C GLU A 350 26.95 20.93 -15.80
N ARG A 351 26.52 22.18 -15.99
CA ARG A 351 25.21 22.65 -15.52
C ARG A 351 24.05 21.92 -16.20
N VAL A 352 24.14 21.71 -17.50
CA VAL A 352 23.13 20.93 -18.25
C VAL A 352 23.15 19.48 -17.77
N GLN A 353 24.31 18.85 -17.63
CA GLN A 353 24.41 17.50 -17.08
C GLN A 353 23.81 17.40 -15.69
N HIS A 354 24.15 18.34 -14.79
CA HIS A 354 23.58 18.39 -13.45
C HIS A 354 22.06 18.55 -13.45
N ALA A 355 21.52 19.43 -14.27
CA ALA A 355 20.06 19.65 -14.37
C ALA A 355 19.32 18.38 -14.85
N VAL A 356 19.84 17.72 -15.89
CA VAL A 356 19.24 16.48 -16.42
C VAL A 356 19.39 15.34 -15.42
N MET A 357 20.53 15.22 -14.74
CA MET A 357 20.76 14.25 -13.67
C MET A 357 19.81 14.47 -12.51
N ALA A 358 19.67 15.70 -12.02
CA ALA A 358 18.77 16.03 -10.90
C ALA A 358 17.31 15.73 -11.26
N LEU A 359 16.85 16.13 -12.45
CA LEU A 359 15.48 15.86 -12.89
C LEU A 359 15.21 14.36 -13.03
N SER A 360 16.10 13.61 -13.65
CA SER A 360 15.95 12.16 -13.79
C SER A 360 16.01 11.47 -12.43
N PHE A 361 16.89 11.88 -11.51
CA PHE A 361 16.99 11.35 -10.17
C PHE A 361 15.70 11.59 -9.35
N LEU A 362 15.15 12.82 -9.34
CA LEU A 362 13.90 13.12 -8.66
C LEU A 362 12.72 12.33 -9.25
N THR A 363 12.70 12.15 -10.56
CA THR A 363 11.69 11.31 -11.23
C THR A 363 11.82 9.85 -10.82
N LEU A 364 13.03 9.31 -10.69
CA LEU A 364 13.30 7.95 -10.23
C LEU A 364 12.87 7.74 -8.78
N ILE A 365 13.18 8.70 -7.89
CA ILE A 365 12.71 8.69 -6.50
C ILE A 365 11.18 8.63 -6.45
N TRP A 366 10.51 9.57 -7.12
CA TRP A 366 9.06 9.66 -7.11
C TRP A 366 8.40 8.38 -7.62
N THR A 367 8.81 7.91 -8.79
CA THR A 367 8.24 6.71 -9.41
C THR A 367 8.59 5.41 -8.69
N GLY A 368 9.78 5.33 -8.09
CA GLY A 368 10.22 4.17 -7.32
C GLY A 368 9.48 4.04 -5.99
N PHE A 369 9.43 5.11 -5.21
CA PHE A 369 8.71 5.10 -3.94
C PHE A 369 7.20 5.03 -4.09
N ALA A 370 6.62 5.51 -5.21
CA ALA A 370 5.20 5.31 -5.49
C ALA A 370 4.82 3.82 -5.60
N LEU A 371 5.74 2.96 -6.10
CA LEU A 371 5.52 1.52 -6.10
C LEU A 371 5.57 0.94 -4.67
N LYS A 372 6.51 1.41 -3.85
CA LYS A 372 6.69 0.89 -2.48
C LYS A 372 5.60 1.35 -1.52
N TYR A 373 5.08 2.57 -1.72
CA TYR A 373 4.09 3.22 -0.87
C TYR A 373 2.86 3.66 -1.66
N PRO A 374 2.11 2.70 -2.26
CA PRO A 374 1.02 3.01 -3.21
C PRO A 374 -0.17 3.72 -2.56
N ASP A 375 -0.36 3.56 -1.25
CA ASP A 375 -1.51 4.11 -0.52
C ASP A 375 -1.35 5.61 -0.18
N THR A 376 -0.19 6.20 -0.48
CA THR A 376 0.08 7.61 -0.17
C THR A 376 -0.54 8.56 -1.20
N TRP A 377 -0.95 9.75 -0.75
CA TRP A 377 -1.61 10.75 -1.60
C TRP A 377 -0.73 11.19 -2.80
N TRP A 378 0.59 11.31 -2.63
CA TRP A 378 1.54 11.71 -3.66
C TRP A 378 1.84 10.62 -4.69
N ALA A 379 1.56 9.35 -4.40
CA ALA A 379 1.68 8.23 -5.33
C ALA A 379 0.46 8.12 -6.27
N ARG A 380 -0.73 8.52 -5.80
CA ARG A 380 -2.00 8.38 -6.53
C ARG A 380 -1.96 8.91 -7.96
N PRO A 381 -1.41 10.13 -8.27
CA PRO A 381 -1.40 10.64 -9.65
C PRO A 381 -0.68 9.72 -10.65
N LEU A 382 0.40 9.05 -10.22
CA LEU A 382 1.13 8.09 -11.04
C LEU A 382 0.39 6.76 -11.18
N LEU A 383 -0.35 6.35 -10.15
CA LEU A 383 -0.97 5.03 -10.08
C LEU A 383 -2.35 4.99 -10.74
N MET A 384 -3.02 6.11 -10.92
CA MET A 384 -4.33 6.19 -11.59
C MET A 384 -4.33 5.56 -13.00
N LEU A 385 -3.21 5.63 -13.70
CA LEU A 385 -3.06 5.07 -15.05
C LEU A 385 -2.21 3.79 -15.10
N GLU A 386 -1.68 3.34 -13.95
CA GLU A 386 -0.76 2.18 -13.88
C GLU A 386 -1.46 0.89 -14.29
N GLY A 387 -2.69 0.67 -13.83
CA GLY A 387 -3.44 -0.57 -14.09
C GLY A 387 -3.67 -0.85 -15.57
N ARG A 388 -3.84 0.17 -16.39
CA ARG A 388 -4.13 0.04 -17.82
C ARG A 388 -2.90 0.22 -18.72
N TYR A 389 -1.99 1.13 -18.37
CA TYR A 389 -0.94 1.60 -19.26
C TYR A 389 0.47 1.44 -18.69
N ALA A 390 0.64 0.95 -17.47
CA ALA A 390 1.91 0.83 -16.76
C ALA A 390 2.74 2.13 -16.78
N VAL A 391 2.06 3.28 -16.64
CA VAL A 391 2.63 4.63 -16.88
C VAL A 391 3.78 4.91 -15.91
N ARG A 392 3.60 4.62 -14.61
CA ARG A 392 4.65 4.78 -13.60
C ARG A 392 5.91 4.00 -13.98
N SER A 393 5.72 2.73 -14.36
CA SER A 393 6.80 1.83 -14.76
C SER A 393 7.54 2.34 -15.99
N LEU A 394 6.80 2.85 -16.98
CA LEU A 394 7.39 3.44 -18.20
C LEU A 394 8.20 4.70 -17.87
N ILE A 395 7.65 5.62 -17.09
CA ILE A 395 8.34 6.85 -16.65
C ILE A 395 9.62 6.49 -15.90
N HIS A 396 9.56 5.52 -14.97
CA HIS A 396 10.74 5.05 -14.23
C HIS A 396 11.86 4.55 -15.15
N ARG A 397 11.51 3.73 -16.15
CA ARG A 397 12.47 3.19 -17.11
C ARG A 397 13.07 4.26 -18.01
N ILE A 398 12.25 5.21 -18.50
CA ILE A 398 12.74 6.35 -19.30
C ILE A 398 13.72 7.18 -18.46
N ALA A 399 13.34 7.52 -17.22
CA ALA A 399 14.21 8.28 -16.33
C ALA A 399 15.51 7.53 -16.02
N ALA A 400 15.48 6.19 -15.87
CA ALA A 400 16.65 5.36 -15.66
C ALA A 400 17.59 5.36 -16.89
N VAL A 401 17.05 5.32 -18.10
CA VAL A 401 17.85 5.43 -19.33
C VAL A 401 18.50 6.81 -19.42
N VAL A 402 17.75 7.88 -19.15
CA VAL A 402 18.27 9.26 -19.16
C VAL A 402 19.37 9.42 -18.11
N PHE A 403 19.15 8.97 -16.87
CA PHE A 403 20.15 8.99 -15.81
C PHE A 403 21.43 8.24 -16.19
N THR A 404 21.29 7.04 -16.75
CA THR A 404 22.42 6.23 -17.20
C THR A 404 23.17 6.93 -18.36
N ALA A 405 22.44 7.50 -19.31
CA ALA A 405 23.05 8.23 -20.42
C ALA A 405 23.86 9.44 -19.95
N VAL A 406 23.35 10.19 -18.96
CA VAL A 406 24.10 11.32 -18.34
C VAL A 406 25.35 10.81 -17.63
N ALA A 407 25.27 9.73 -16.86
CA ALA A 407 26.43 9.14 -16.17
C ALA A 407 27.50 8.68 -17.19
N VAL A 408 27.10 8.00 -18.26
CA VAL A 408 28.02 7.59 -19.35
C VAL A 408 28.60 8.81 -20.06
N THR A 409 27.79 9.82 -20.38
CA THR A 409 28.25 11.08 -21.00
C THR A 409 29.29 11.79 -20.13
N HIS A 410 29.07 11.79 -18.79
CA HIS A 410 30.04 12.33 -17.84
C HIS A 410 31.40 11.60 -17.96
N LEU A 411 31.39 10.28 -17.88
CA LEU A 411 32.62 9.47 -18.00
C LEU A 411 33.32 9.67 -19.35
N VAL A 412 32.55 9.65 -20.45
CA VAL A 412 33.09 9.89 -21.80
C VAL A 412 33.70 11.29 -21.88
N SER A 413 33.06 12.30 -21.32
CA SER A 413 33.56 13.69 -21.33
C SER A 413 34.87 13.83 -20.56
N LEU A 414 35.05 13.11 -19.44
CA LEU A 414 36.31 13.08 -18.68
C LEU A 414 37.46 12.43 -19.50
N VAL A 415 37.14 11.40 -20.27
CA VAL A 415 38.15 10.74 -21.13
C VAL A 415 38.50 11.61 -22.36
N ALA A 416 37.47 12.15 -23.04
CA ALA A 416 37.65 12.84 -24.31
C ALA A 416 38.16 14.28 -24.15
N ASN A 417 37.83 14.99 -23.06
CA ASN A 417 38.16 16.39 -22.90
C ASN A 417 39.22 16.62 -21.80
N ARG A 418 40.44 16.97 -22.22
CA ARG A 418 41.57 17.21 -21.30
C ARG A 418 41.32 18.33 -20.27
N LYS A 419 40.58 19.39 -20.66
CA LYS A 419 40.28 20.52 -19.77
C LYS A 419 39.31 20.08 -18.68
N LEU A 420 38.24 19.36 -19.03
CA LEU A 420 37.30 18.79 -18.08
C LEU A 420 38.00 17.80 -17.14
N ARG A 421 38.80 16.90 -17.66
CA ARG A 421 39.58 15.96 -16.84
C ARG A 421 40.47 16.67 -15.84
N HIS A 422 41.16 17.75 -16.23
CA HIS A 422 42.00 18.52 -15.30
C HIS A 422 41.16 19.19 -14.20
N HIS A 423 39.99 19.73 -14.54
CA HIS A 423 39.06 20.29 -13.55
C HIS A 423 38.59 19.23 -12.55
N TRP A 424 38.27 18.03 -13.02
CA TRP A 424 37.81 16.93 -12.17
C TRP A 424 38.92 16.16 -11.44
N THR A 425 40.20 16.37 -11.76
CA THR A 425 41.31 15.78 -10.96
C THR A 425 41.31 16.29 -9.53
N GLU A 426 40.82 17.50 -9.28
CA GLU A 426 40.64 18.04 -7.94
C GLU A 426 39.60 17.30 -7.08
N MET A 427 38.66 16.58 -7.73
CA MET A 427 37.66 15.77 -7.07
C MET A 427 38.14 14.36 -6.69
N LEU A 428 39.40 14.01 -7.07
CA LEU A 428 39.98 12.75 -6.65
C LEU A 428 40.26 12.78 -5.14
N PRO A 429 40.06 11.67 -4.42
CA PRO A 429 40.39 11.57 -3.00
C PRO A 429 41.88 11.81 -2.77
N LYS A 430 42.19 12.64 -1.81
CA LYS A 430 43.56 12.93 -1.36
C LYS A 430 43.79 12.31 0.02
N MET A 431 45.06 11.98 0.36
CA MET A 431 45.38 11.37 1.65
C MET A 431 45.06 12.27 2.85
N ASP A 432 44.94 13.59 2.61
CA ASP A 432 44.61 14.57 3.65
C ASP A 432 43.10 14.71 3.89
N ASP A 433 42.23 14.25 2.95
CA ASP A 433 40.76 14.39 3.06
C ASP A 433 40.18 13.75 4.35
N PRO A 434 40.62 12.55 4.81
CA PRO A 434 40.17 12.01 6.09
C PRO A 434 40.56 12.86 7.30
N ARG A 435 41.74 13.47 7.29
CA ARG A 435 42.21 14.35 8.36
C ARG A 435 41.39 15.65 8.38
N GLU A 436 41.14 16.23 7.20
CA GLU A 436 40.31 17.41 7.03
C GLU A 436 38.84 17.12 7.46
N ALA A 437 38.30 15.95 7.13
CA ALA A 437 36.99 15.52 7.56
C ALA A 437 36.86 15.39 9.08
N LEU A 438 37.84 14.73 9.73
CA LEU A 438 37.87 14.60 11.19
C LEU A 438 37.99 15.95 11.89
N ALA A 439 38.86 16.82 11.38
CA ALA A 439 39.03 18.18 11.91
C ALA A 439 37.77 19.01 11.74
N GLY A 440 37.11 18.92 10.57
CA GLY A 440 35.83 19.57 10.31
C GLY A 440 34.70 19.08 11.22
N PHE A 441 34.66 17.77 11.44
CA PHE A 441 33.68 17.16 12.34
C PHE A 441 33.91 17.62 13.80
N ALA A 442 35.15 17.57 14.28
CA ALA A 442 35.50 18.04 15.61
C ALA A 442 35.21 19.55 15.79
N TYR A 443 35.53 20.35 14.78
CA TYR A 443 35.21 21.77 14.77
C TYR A 443 33.70 22.02 14.86
N ASN A 444 32.89 21.31 14.07
CA ASN A 444 31.42 21.48 14.06
C ASN A 444 30.78 21.05 15.38
N LEU A 445 31.33 20.08 16.07
CA LEU A 445 30.90 19.66 17.41
C LEU A 445 31.41 20.57 18.54
N GLY A 446 32.19 21.62 18.23
CA GLY A 446 32.77 22.52 19.26
C GLY A 446 33.98 21.98 19.97
N LEU A 447 34.57 20.87 19.51
CA LEU A 447 35.78 20.26 20.06
C LEU A 447 37.08 20.87 19.49
N GLY A 448 36.97 21.66 18.39
CA GLY A 448 38.08 22.36 17.75
C GLY A 448 37.89 23.88 17.80
N SER A 449 38.98 24.62 18.00
CA SER A 449 39.01 26.09 18.04
C SER A 449 39.04 26.73 16.66
N GLU A 450 39.70 26.08 15.69
CA GLU A 450 39.94 26.62 14.36
C GLU A 450 39.23 25.78 13.28
N PRO A 451 38.66 26.42 12.22
CA PRO A 451 38.12 25.70 11.09
C PRO A 451 39.23 24.97 10.32
N PRO A 452 38.98 23.80 9.74
CA PRO A 452 39.96 23.12 8.91
C PRO A 452 40.40 24.01 7.73
N PRO A 453 41.62 23.87 7.23
CA PRO A 453 42.11 24.58 6.06
C PRO A 453 41.16 24.26 4.86
N ARG A 454 40.79 25.29 4.10
CA ARG A 454 39.87 25.16 2.97
C ARG A 454 40.65 24.81 1.71
N SER A 455 40.45 23.60 1.19
CA SER A 455 40.86 23.28 -0.18
C SER A 455 39.85 23.87 -1.20
N PRO A 456 40.22 24.10 -2.48
CA PRO A 456 39.29 24.56 -3.51
C PRO A 456 38.05 23.69 -3.67
N HIS A 457 38.22 22.38 -3.50
CA HIS A 457 37.17 21.39 -3.38
C HIS A 457 37.32 20.69 -2.02
N SER A 458 36.36 20.96 -1.11
CA SER A 458 36.39 20.40 0.24
C SER A 458 36.10 18.89 0.22
N TYR A 459 36.47 18.19 1.28
CA TYR A 459 36.13 16.78 1.48
C TYR A 459 34.60 16.53 1.36
N ILE A 460 33.78 17.53 1.68
CA ILE A 460 32.30 17.47 1.57
C ILE A 460 31.90 17.28 0.11
N GLU A 461 32.38 18.13 -0.79
CA GLU A 461 32.07 18.09 -2.23
C GLU A 461 32.58 16.81 -2.87
N LYS A 462 33.78 16.35 -2.46
CA LYS A 462 34.35 15.07 -2.92
C LYS A 462 33.52 13.89 -2.45
N ALA A 463 33.09 13.86 -1.18
CA ALA A 463 32.26 12.80 -0.64
C ALA A 463 30.90 12.72 -1.36
N GLU A 464 30.27 13.86 -1.64
CA GLU A 464 29.02 13.93 -2.43
C GLU A 464 29.23 13.35 -3.84
N TYR A 465 30.26 13.79 -4.52
CA TYR A 465 30.56 13.32 -5.88
C TYR A 465 30.75 11.80 -5.93
N TRP A 466 31.61 11.26 -5.06
CA TRP A 466 31.91 9.83 -5.06
C TRP A 466 30.77 8.98 -4.56
N ALA A 467 29.92 9.50 -3.66
CA ALA A 467 28.67 8.85 -3.27
C ALA A 467 27.71 8.73 -4.45
N VAL A 468 27.58 9.78 -5.27
CA VAL A 468 26.77 9.74 -6.49
C VAL A 468 27.33 8.77 -7.52
N VAL A 469 28.64 8.76 -7.76
CA VAL A 469 29.31 7.83 -8.69
C VAL A 469 29.09 6.38 -8.26
N TRP A 470 29.35 6.06 -6.99
CA TRP A 470 29.17 4.71 -6.47
C TRP A 470 27.69 4.30 -6.46
N GLY A 471 26.82 5.15 -5.93
CA GLY A 471 25.37 4.91 -5.90
C GLY A 471 24.80 4.71 -7.31
N ALA A 472 25.25 5.50 -8.31
CA ALA A 472 24.84 5.32 -9.70
C ALA A 472 25.20 3.92 -10.23
N VAL A 473 26.42 3.43 -9.99
CA VAL A 473 26.83 2.07 -10.39
C VAL A 473 25.93 1.02 -9.74
N VAL A 474 25.71 1.10 -8.43
CA VAL A 474 24.85 0.15 -7.70
C VAL A 474 23.41 0.18 -8.23
N MET A 475 22.85 1.38 -8.44
CA MET A 475 21.49 1.55 -8.94
C MET A 475 21.31 1.09 -10.39
N ILE A 476 22.28 1.38 -11.27
CA ILE A 476 22.24 0.93 -12.67
C ILE A 476 22.35 -0.59 -12.75
N VAL A 477 23.28 -1.20 -12.02
CA VAL A 477 23.45 -2.66 -12.01
C VAL A 477 22.21 -3.36 -11.47
N SER A 478 21.78 -2.99 -10.27
CA SER A 478 20.61 -3.60 -9.63
C SER A 478 19.32 -3.35 -10.43
N GLY A 479 19.13 -2.13 -10.96
CA GLY A 479 18.00 -1.78 -11.81
C GLY A 479 17.97 -2.57 -13.12
N THR A 480 19.13 -2.82 -13.74
CA THR A 480 19.25 -3.65 -14.95
C THR A 480 18.85 -5.10 -14.66
N PHE A 481 19.27 -5.66 -13.53
CA PHE A 481 18.82 -7.00 -13.09
C PHE A 481 17.30 -7.06 -12.96
N LEU A 482 16.69 -6.05 -12.35
CA LEU A 482 15.24 -5.98 -12.18
C LEU A 482 14.49 -5.76 -13.50
N TRP A 483 15.03 -4.97 -14.40
CA TRP A 483 14.43 -4.74 -15.73
C TRP A 483 14.52 -5.98 -16.61
N ALA A 484 15.69 -6.61 -16.65
CA ALA A 484 15.94 -7.81 -17.45
C ALA A 484 15.62 -9.11 -16.69
N ASN A 485 14.63 -9.09 -15.80
CA ASN A 485 14.31 -10.19 -14.87
C ASN A 485 14.13 -11.54 -15.58
N THR A 486 13.47 -11.59 -16.74
CA THR A 486 13.29 -12.82 -17.53
C THR A 486 14.62 -13.40 -18.01
N VAL A 487 15.58 -12.54 -18.40
CA VAL A 487 16.92 -12.97 -18.80
C VAL A 487 17.70 -13.44 -17.59
N VAL A 488 17.65 -12.68 -16.48
CA VAL A 488 18.34 -13.05 -15.22
C VAL A 488 17.84 -14.40 -14.72
N LEU A 489 16.54 -14.62 -14.71
CA LEU A 489 15.92 -15.87 -14.23
C LEU A 489 16.21 -17.08 -15.12
N LYS A 490 16.58 -16.87 -16.37
CA LYS A 490 17.02 -17.97 -17.26
C LYS A 490 18.37 -18.55 -16.83
N TYR A 491 19.26 -17.71 -16.28
CA TYR A 491 20.63 -18.10 -15.98
C TYR A 491 20.91 -18.20 -14.46
N LEU A 492 20.23 -17.38 -13.65
CA LEU A 492 20.47 -17.24 -12.21
C LEU A 492 19.24 -17.63 -11.39
N PRO A 493 19.42 -18.13 -10.14
CA PRO A 493 18.32 -18.33 -9.20
C PRO A 493 17.59 -17.03 -8.87
N LYS A 494 16.31 -17.11 -8.51
CA LYS A 494 15.48 -15.96 -8.07
C LYS A 494 16.11 -15.16 -6.93
N SER A 495 16.87 -15.79 -6.04
CA SER A 495 17.56 -15.13 -4.94
C SER A 495 18.44 -13.96 -5.36
N TRP A 496 18.97 -13.95 -6.58
CA TRP A 496 19.68 -12.81 -7.14
C TRP A 496 18.77 -11.60 -7.39
N LEU A 497 17.54 -11.85 -7.82
CA LEU A 497 16.55 -10.77 -7.95
C LEU A 497 16.07 -10.26 -6.58
N ASP A 498 15.96 -11.15 -5.60
CA ASP A 498 15.59 -10.75 -4.23
C ASP A 498 16.69 -9.86 -3.63
N VAL A 499 17.96 -10.21 -3.83
CA VAL A 499 19.10 -9.38 -3.43
C VAL A 499 19.11 -8.07 -4.20
N ALA A 500 18.96 -8.10 -5.54
CA ALA A 500 18.91 -6.89 -6.36
C ALA A 500 17.78 -5.95 -5.94
N THR A 501 16.61 -6.48 -5.63
CA THR A 501 15.45 -5.70 -5.14
C THR A 501 15.78 -5.00 -3.81
N SER A 502 16.40 -5.72 -2.88
CA SER A 502 16.75 -5.17 -1.58
C SER A 502 17.86 -4.11 -1.70
N VAL A 503 18.92 -4.39 -2.45
CA VAL A 503 19.98 -3.42 -2.73
C VAL A 503 19.41 -2.17 -3.38
N HIS A 504 18.60 -2.32 -4.44
CA HIS A 504 18.00 -1.20 -5.17
C HIS A 504 17.14 -0.30 -4.26
N LEU A 505 16.31 -0.92 -3.40
CA LEU A 505 15.46 -0.18 -2.46
C LEU A 505 16.28 0.54 -1.39
N TYR A 506 17.20 -0.16 -0.72
CA TYR A 506 17.97 0.43 0.38
C TYR A 506 18.93 1.52 -0.12
N GLU A 507 19.54 1.30 -1.28
CA GLU A 507 20.39 2.31 -1.93
C GLU A 507 19.58 3.55 -2.33
N ALA A 508 18.36 3.37 -2.86
CA ALA A 508 17.46 4.49 -3.15
C ALA A 508 17.10 5.29 -1.89
N ILE A 509 16.88 4.62 -0.76
CA ILE A 509 16.63 5.26 0.53
C ILE A 509 17.87 6.05 0.98
N LEU A 510 19.04 5.40 0.96
CA LEU A 510 20.32 6.02 1.36
C LEU A 510 20.61 7.25 0.50
N ALA A 511 20.55 7.11 -0.83
CA ALA A 511 20.81 8.21 -1.77
C ALA A 511 19.83 9.37 -1.57
N THR A 512 18.54 9.08 -1.40
CA THR A 512 17.52 10.12 -1.16
C THR A 512 17.80 10.88 0.14
N LEU A 513 18.07 10.17 1.23
CA LEU A 513 18.35 10.79 2.53
C LEU A 513 19.65 11.57 2.50
N ALA A 514 20.69 11.06 1.84
CA ALA A 514 21.97 11.76 1.70
C ALA A 514 21.79 13.07 0.92
N ILE A 515 21.04 13.07 -0.18
CA ILE A 515 20.75 14.31 -0.93
C ILE A 515 19.94 15.30 -0.08
N VAL A 516 18.93 14.85 0.65
CA VAL A 516 18.10 15.74 1.49
C VAL A 516 18.91 16.33 2.66
N VAL A 517 19.70 15.50 3.35
CA VAL A 517 20.42 15.91 4.56
C VAL A 517 21.71 16.67 4.22
N TRP A 518 22.45 16.21 3.22
CA TRP A 518 23.77 16.74 2.94
C TRP A 518 23.78 17.76 1.81
N HIS A 519 23.28 17.37 0.63
CA HIS A 519 23.30 18.24 -0.54
C HIS A 519 22.36 19.45 -0.40
N PHE A 520 21.12 19.25 0.06
CA PHE A 520 20.21 20.37 0.26
C PHE A 520 20.65 21.29 1.40
N TYR A 521 21.34 20.74 2.42
CA TYR A 521 21.99 21.61 3.40
C TYR A 521 22.98 22.54 2.71
N SER A 522 23.93 22.02 1.96
CA SER A 522 24.99 22.80 1.32
C SER A 522 24.50 23.79 0.27
N VAL A 523 23.33 23.51 -0.34
CA VAL A 523 22.78 24.34 -1.45
C VAL A 523 21.71 25.31 -0.98
N ILE A 524 20.93 24.96 0.05
CA ILE A 524 19.73 25.73 0.47
C ILE A 524 19.87 26.21 1.92
N PHE A 525 20.18 25.32 2.87
CA PHE A 525 20.01 25.57 4.30
C PHE A 525 21.26 26.07 5.01
N ASP A 526 22.43 26.05 4.37
CA ASP A 526 23.64 26.65 4.93
C ASP A 526 23.46 28.16 5.09
N PRO A 527 23.57 28.71 6.32
CA PRO A 527 23.39 30.15 6.58
C PRO A 527 24.31 31.06 5.76
N ASP A 528 25.46 30.56 5.28
CA ASP A 528 26.40 31.32 4.46
C ASP A 528 25.94 31.50 3.02
N VAL A 529 25.03 30.64 2.52
CA VAL A 529 24.55 30.65 1.12
C VAL A 529 23.05 30.88 0.99
N TYR A 530 22.31 30.78 2.12
CA TYR A 530 20.86 30.95 2.16
C TYR A 530 20.40 32.23 1.44
N PRO A 531 19.31 32.24 0.62
CA PRO A 531 18.31 31.14 0.48
C PRO A 531 18.67 30.06 -0.52
N LEU A 532 19.63 30.28 -1.43
CA LEU A 532 19.98 29.33 -2.47
C LEU A 532 21.38 29.59 -3.03
N ASN A 533 22.18 28.54 -3.16
CA ASN A 533 23.41 28.56 -3.93
C ASN A 533 23.08 28.50 -5.43
N THR A 534 23.30 29.60 -6.15
CA THR A 534 22.95 29.71 -7.57
C THR A 534 24.03 29.14 -8.51
N ALA A 535 25.06 28.48 -8.01
CA ALA A 535 26.16 27.96 -8.84
C ALA A 535 25.67 27.01 -9.96
N PHE A 536 24.66 26.19 -9.71
CA PHE A 536 24.09 25.29 -10.72
C PHE A 536 23.33 26.03 -11.84
N LEU A 537 22.92 27.28 -11.64
CA LEU A 537 22.27 28.14 -12.65
C LEU A 537 23.28 29.06 -13.35
N THR A 538 24.10 29.75 -12.56
CA THR A 538 25.02 30.80 -13.05
C THR A 538 26.40 30.26 -13.45
N GLY A 539 26.81 29.15 -12.83
CA GLY A 539 28.14 28.58 -12.92
C GLY A 539 29.11 29.10 -11.84
N PHE A 540 28.72 30.13 -11.08
CA PHE A 540 29.60 30.80 -10.13
C PHE A 540 29.10 30.62 -8.69
N SER A 541 30.05 30.42 -7.76
CA SER A 541 29.73 30.40 -6.32
C SER A 541 29.26 31.77 -5.86
N VAL A 542 28.40 31.77 -4.84
CA VAL A 542 28.07 33.01 -4.11
C VAL A 542 29.33 33.44 -3.35
N LYS A 543 29.78 34.70 -3.52
CA LYS A 543 30.90 35.23 -2.74
C LYS A 543 30.54 35.16 -1.25
N LYS A 544 31.31 34.39 -0.46
CA LYS A 544 31.17 34.42 0.99
C LYS A 544 31.50 35.85 1.45
N LYS A 545 30.71 36.41 2.35
CA LYS A 545 31.02 37.69 3.00
C LYS A 545 32.35 37.51 3.70
N GLU A 546 33.43 38.14 3.18
CA GLU A 546 34.68 38.20 3.88
C GLU A 546 34.41 38.91 5.21
N HIS A 547 34.76 38.22 6.30
CA HIS A 547 34.78 38.88 7.59
C HIS A 547 35.97 39.83 7.57
N PRO A 548 35.79 41.10 8.01
CA PRO A 548 36.97 41.97 8.20
C PRO A 548 37.96 41.28 9.13
N PRO A 549 39.27 41.38 8.85
CA PRO A 549 40.27 40.79 9.71
C PRO A 549 40.03 41.30 11.14
N GLU A 550 40.12 40.39 12.11
CA GLU A 550 40.15 40.75 13.52
C GLU A 550 41.19 41.85 13.68
N ARG A 551 40.77 43.01 14.18
CA ARG A 551 41.74 44.09 14.51
C ARG A 551 42.71 43.48 15.54
N GLU A 552 43.98 43.42 15.18
CA GLU A 552 45.01 43.17 16.18
C GLU A 552 44.76 44.12 17.37
N PRO A 553 44.85 43.59 18.60
CA PRO A 553 44.73 44.46 19.76
C PRO A 553 45.77 45.55 19.62
N VAL A 554 45.32 46.81 19.60
CA VAL A 554 46.16 47.98 19.63
C VAL A 554 47.07 47.83 20.84
N LYS A 555 48.36 47.54 20.60
CA LYS A 555 49.36 47.64 21.63
C LYS A 555 49.36 49.09 22.08
N THR A 556 48.73 49.37 23.20
CA THR A 556 48.90 50.65 23.90
C THR A 556 50.37 50.80 24.21
N ALA A 557 51.02 51.68 23.47
CA ALA A 557 52.30 52.23 23.88
C ALA A 557 52.07 53.01 25.17
N GLY A 558 52.49 52.43 26.27
CA GLY A 558 52.45 53.04 27.58
C GLY A 558 53.78 52.82 28.26
N ASP A 559 54.46 53.88 28.38
CA ASP A 559 55.54 54.27 29.31
C ASP A 559 56.57 53.24 29.71
#